data_a5a01327009194ea167a9edcf24c9a0d
#
_entry.id   a5a01327009194ea167a9edcf24c9a0d
#
_cell.length_a   1.000
_cell.length_b   1.000
_cell.length_c   1.000
_cell.angle_alpha   90.00
_cell.angle_beta   90.00
_cell.angle_gamma   90.00
#
_symmetry.space_group_name_H-M   'P 1'
#
loop_
_entity.id
_entity.type
_entity.pdbx_description
1 polymer ?
#
loop_
_entity_poly.entity_id
_entity_poly.type
_entity_poly.pdbx_seq_one_letter_code
_entity_poly.pdbx_strand_id
1 'polypeptide(L)'
;AKDVGDLTAILCARLEEEHNKPAPVLSRMVARLRPGTKRRRVNGSDDFIVDNNRINLAAPDVFKHDPVNLIRIFRLAQQNNLAFHPDAMRTVTRSLKLINTQLRENDEANRLFMEILTSDNAEVVLRRMNETGVLGHFIRAFGKIVSMMQFNMYHHYTVDEHSIQCVAALSEIERGEQLDDLPTVSRIMKGKINRRVIYLPVL
;
A
#
# COMPACT_ATOMS: atom_id res chain seq x y z
N ALA A 1 16.80 -10.82 -2.20
CA ALA A 1 15.47 -11.46 -2.04
C ALA A 1 14.34 -10.47 -2.36
N LYS A 2 14.38 -9.21 -1.88
CA LYS A 2 13.35 -8.19 -2.13
C LYS A 2 13.20 -7.91 -3.63
N ASP A 3 14.31 -7.68 -4.34
CA ASP A 3 14.30 -7.35 -5.77
C ASP A 3 13.69 -8.48 -6.64
N VAL A 4 13.88 -9.74 -6.23
CA VAL A 4 13.28 -10.89 -6.91
C VAL A 4 11.77 -10.93 -6.67
N GLY A 5 11.32 -10.66 -5.44
CA GLY A 5 9.89 -10.59 -5.10
C GLY A 5 9.19 -9.46 -5.87
N ASP A 6 9.81 -8.29 -5.94
CA ASP A 6 9.29 -7.13 -6.66
C ASP A 6 9.20 -7.42 -8.17
N LEU A 7 10.24 -8.04 -8.75
CA LEU A 7 10.24 -8.46 -10.16
C LEU A 7 9.16 -9.52 -10.44
N THR A 8 9.01 -10.48 -9.54
CA THR A 8 7.99 -11.54 -9.68
C THR A 8 6.58 -10.94 -9.62
N ALA A 9 6.32 -10.03 -8.67
CA ALA A 9 5.03 -9.36 -8.55
C ALA A 9 4.70 -8.52 -9.80
N ILE A 10 5.69 -7.80 -10.35
CA ILE A 10 5.54 -7.04 -11.59
C ILE A 10 5.28 -7.97 -12.77
N LEU A 11 5.99 -9.08 -12.86
CA LEU A 11 5.82 -10.07 -13.91
C LEU A 11 4.44 -10.73 -13.86
N CYS A 12 4.00 -11.19 -12.68
CA CYS A 12 2.68 -11.77 -12.49
C CYS A 12 1.56 -10.78 -12.85
N ALA A 13 1.67 -9.52 -12.40
CA ALA A 13 0.71 -8.49 -12.74
C ALA A 13 0.68 -8.21 -14.26
N ARG A 14 1.82 -8.29 -14.95
CA ARG A 14 1.90 -8.17 -16.41
C ARG A 14 1.30 -9.36 -17.12
N LEU A 15 1.56 -10.58 -16.66
CA LEU A 15 0.96 -11.78 -17.22
C LEU A 15 -0.55 -11.79 -17.04
N GLU A 16 -1.07 -11.34 -15.90
CA GLU A 16 -2.50 -11.16 -15.69
C GLU A 16 -3.11 -10.11 -16.64
N GLU A 17 -2.40 -9.00 -16.90
CA GLU A 17 -2.81 -8.02 -17.90
C GLU A 17 -2.87 -8.63 -19.32
N GLU A 18 -1.90 -9.48 -19.67
CA GLU A 18 -1.86 -10.14 -20.98
C GLU A 18 -2.91 -11.24 -21.12
N HIS A 19 -3.18 -12.00 -20.08
CA HIS A 19 -4.25 -13.01 -20.08
C HIS A 19 -5.65 -12.41 -20.12
N ASN A 20 -5.84 -11.22 -19.59
CA ASN A 20 -7.11 -10.46 -19.69
C ASN A 20 -7.30 -9.75 -21.04
N LYS A 21 -6.35 -9.87 -21.98
CA LYS A 21 -6.53 -9.39 -23.35
C LYS A 21 -7.26 -10.47 -24.17
N PRO A 22 -8.42 -10.18 -24.75
CA PRO A 22 -9.10 -11.12 -25.64
C PRO A 22 -8.25 -11.44 -26.88
N ALA A 23 -8.32 -12.69 -27.31
CA ALA A 23 -7.54 -13.29 -28.41
C ALA A 23 -7.53 -12.47 -29.72
N PRO A 24 -6.47 -12.55 -30.53
CA PRO A 24 -6.20 -11.63 -31.63
C PRO A 24 -7.05 -11.92 -32.87
N VAL A 25 -7.26 -10.88 -33.65
CA VAL A 25 -7.74 -10.71 -35.03
C VAL A 25 -9.20 -10.31 -35.18
N LEU A 26 -10.21 -11.00 -34.67
CA LEU A 26 -11.61 -10.54 -34.73
C LEU A 26 -11.90 -9.41 -33.73
N SER A 27 -11.09 -9.30 -32.69
CA SER A 27 -11.25 -8.29 -31.63
C SER A 27 -10.80 -6.88 -32.05
N ARG A 28 -9.96 -6.70 -33.08
CA ARG A 28 -9.55 -5.36 -33.52
C ARG A 28 -10.69 -4.57 -34.21
N MET A 29 -11.63 -5.26 -34.82
CA MET A 29 -12.84 -4.61 -35.35
C MET A 29 -13.89 -4.37 -34.27
N VAL A 30 -14.03 -5.30 -33.31
CA VAL A 30 -14.95 -5.18 -32.15
C VAL A 30 -14.37 -4.24 -31.09
N ALA A 31 -13.05 -4.12 -30.98
CA ALA A 31 -12.40 -3.18 -30.05
C ALA A 31 -12.63 -1.70 -30.42
N ARG A 32 -12.95 -1.40 -31.69
CA ARG A 32 -13.41 -0.06 -32.09
C ARG A 32 -14.87 0.23 -31.69
N LEU A 33 -15.63 -0.81 -31.34
CA LEU A 33 -17.03 -0.72 -30.90
C LEU A 33 -17.23 -1.03 -29.41
N ARG A 34 -16.17 -1.46 -28.66
CA ARG A 34 -16.21 -1.47 -27.21
C ARG A 34 -16.15 -0.03 -26.73
N PRO A 35 -17.15 0.44 -25.96
CA PRO A 35 -16.96 1.65 -25.18
C PRO A 35 -15.69 1.44 -24.37
N GLY A 36 -14.70 2.32 -24.58
CA GLY A 36 -13.41 2.24 -23.86
C GLY A 36 -13.70 1.99 -22.40
N THR A 37 -12.94 1.10 -21.79
CA THR A 37 -13.00 0.86 -20.33
C THR A 37 -13.13 2.23 -19.70
N LYS A 38 -14.29 2.51 -19.08
CA LYS A 38 -14.61 3.84 -18.55
C LYS A 38 -13.56 4.12 -17.51
N ARG A 39 -12.50 4.81 -17.90
CA ARG A 39 -11.54 5.39 -16.95
C ARG A 39 -12.35 6.33 -16.08
N ARG A 40 -12.68 5.85 -14.88
CA ARG A 40 -13.45 6.61 -13.91
C ARG A 40 -12.44 7.28 -12.98
N ARG A 41 -12.61 8.54 -12.68
CA ARG A 41 -11.84 9.21 -11.64
C ARG A 41 -12.11 8.52 -10.29
N VAL A 42 -11.10 8.46 -9.45
CA VAL A 42 -11.24 7.95 -8.10
C VAL A 42 -12.02 8.98 -7.29
N ASN A 43 -13.01 8.54 -6.52
CA ASN A 43 -13.74 9.44 -5.63
C ASN A 43 -12.75 10.12 -4.66
N GLY A 44 -12.78 11.44 -4.63
CA GLY A 44 -11.94 12.24 -3.74
C GLY A 44 -10.62 12.74 -4.34
N SER A 45 -10.32 12.46 -5.64
CA SER A 45 -9.14 13.04 -6.29
C SER A 45 -9.27 13.05 -7.80
N ASP A 46 -8.83 14.15 -8.41
CA ASP A 46 -8.70 14.27 -9.88
C ASP A 46 -7.38 13.70 -10.41
N ASP A 47 -6.41 13.44 -9.53
CA ASP A 47 -5.07 12.96 -9.85
C ASP A 47 -5.01 11.45 -10.13
N PHE A 48 -6.08 10.71 -9.77
CA PHE A 48 -6.12 9.25 -9.89
C PHE A 48 -7.35 8.77 -10.66
N ILE A 49 -7.15 7.70 -11.40
CA ILE A 49 -8.19 7.03 -12.19
C ILE A 49 -8.29 5.56 -11.78
N VAL A 50 -9.46 4.98 -11.99
CA VAL A 50 -9.67 3.54 -11.91
C VAL A 50 -9.57 2.95 -13.31
N ASP A 51 -8.68 1.99 -13.49
CA ASP A 51 -8.50 1.21 -14.69
C ASP A 51 -8.54 -0.28 -14.34
N ASN A 52 -9.54 -1.02 -14.84
CA ASN A 52 -9.74 -2.44 -14.54
C ASN A 52 -9.70 -2.78 -13.04
N ASN A 53 -10.44 -2.03 -12.22
CA ASN A 53 -10.47 -2.15 -10.76
C ASN A 53 -9.10 -1.90 -10.07
N ARG A 54 -8.20 -1.21 -10.74
CA ARG A 54 -6.88 -0.82 -10.23
C ARG A 54 -6.75 0.69 -10.22
N ILE A 55 -6.16 1.24 -9.16
CA ILE A 55 -5.84 2.66 -9.11
C ILE A 55 -4.63 2.95 -10.00
N ASN A 56 -4.75 3.97 -10.84
CA ASN A 56 -3.70 4.43 -11.73
C ASN A 56 -3.61 5.96 -11.70
N LEU A 57 -2.55 6.52 -12.26
CA LEU A 57 -2.32 7.96 -12.33
C LEU A 57 -3.13 8.57 -13.50
N ALA A 58 -3.72 9.72 -13.28
CA ALA A 58 -4.37 10.50 -14.33
C ALA A 58 -3.34 11.15 -15.28
N ALA A 59 -2.16 11.51 -14.74
CA ALA A 59 -1.04 12.08 -15.49
C ALA A 59 0.30 11.55 -14.92
N PRO A 60 1.38 11.50 -15.72
CA PRO A 60 2.66 10.93 -15.31
C PRO A 60 3.42 11.78 -14.28
N ASP A 61 3.06 13.03 -14.11
CA ASP A 61 3.71 14.03 -13.28
C ASP A 61 2.96 14.37 -11.97
N VAL A 62 1.89 13.63 -11.67
CA VAL A 62 1.04 13.78 -10.48
C VAL A 62 1.85 13.94 -9.19
N PHE A 63 2.92 13.16 -9.00
CA PHE A 63 3.75 13.22 -7.80
C PHE A 63 4.71 14.42 -7.78
N LYS A 64 5.00 15.01 -8.93
CA LYS A 64 5.83 16.23 -9.00
C LYS A 64 5.01 17.46 -8.67
N HIS A 65 3.74 17.49 -9.09
CA HIS A 65 2.83 18.60 -8.78
C HIS A 65 2.45 18.61 -7.30
N ASP A 66 2.12 17.46 -6.76
CA ASP A 66 1.79 17.31 -5.34
C ASP A 66 2.44 16.04 -4.77
N PRO A 67 3.58 16.14 -4.06
CA PRO A 67 4.24 14.99 -3.45
C PRO A 67 3.40 14.25 -2.40
N VAL A 68 2.37 14.88 -1.80
CA VAL A 68 1.43 14.21 -0.88
C VAL A 68 0.72 13.05 -1.56
N ASN A 69 0.57 13.10 -2.87
CA ASN A 69 0.00 12.03 -3.68
C ASN A 69 0.75 10.69 -3.55
N LEU A 70 2.03 10.70 -3.13
CA LEU A 70 2.79 9.48 -2.82
C LEU A 70 2.21 8.71 -1.61
N ILE A 71 1.52 9.41 -0.70
CA ILE A 71 0.80 8.78 0.41
C ILE A 71 -0.69 8.62 0.06
N ARG A 72 -1.28 9.64 -0.60
CA ARG A 72 -2.70 9.69 -0.95
C ARG A 72 -3.14 8.51 -1.82
N ILE A 73 -2.31 8.05 -2.77
CA ILE A 73 -2.62 6.90 -3.63
C ILE A 73 -2.91 5.63 -2.81
N PHE A 74 -2.15 5.38 -1.75
CA PHE A 74 -2.34 4.21 -0.88
C PHE A 74 -3.63 4.33 -0.07
N ARG A 75 -3.92 5.52 0.46
CA ARG A 75 -5.15 5.76 1.19
C ARG A 75 -6.39 5.62 0.31
N LEU A 76 -6.36 6.18 -0.90
CA LEU A 76 -7.46 6.08 -1.86
C LEU A 76 -7.68 4.64 -2.34
N ALA A 77 -6.60 3.89 -2.59
CA ALA A 77 -6.71 2.47 -2.92
C ALA A 77 -7.38 1.68 -1.78
N GLN A 78 -6.99 1.94 -0.54
CA GLN A 78 -7.55 1.33 0.65
C GLN A 78 -9.05 1.65 0.80
N GLN A 79 -9.43 2.92 0.72
CA GLN A 79 -10.81 3.38 0.88
C GLN A 79 -11.76 2.83 -0.19
N ASN A 80 -11.27 2.64 -1.40
CA ASN A 80 -12.07 2.20 -2.53
C ASN A 80 -11.89 0.70 -2.84
N ASN A 81 -11.14 -0.03 -2.00
CA ASN A 81 -10.82 -1.44 -2.20
C ASN A 81 -10.28 -1.74 -3.61
N LEU A 82 -9.32 -0.92 -4.05
CA LEU A 82 -8.71 -1.01 -5.37
C LEU A 82 -7.33 -1.67 -5.28
N ALA A 83 -7.02 -2.54 -6.23
CA ALA A 83 -5.65 -2.99 -6.47
C ALA A 83 -4.82 -1.86 -7.08
N PHE A 84 -3.50 -2.03 -7.14
CA PHE A 84 -2.60 -1.05 -7.75
C PHE A 84 -2.27 -1.41 -9.19
N HIS A 85 -2.30 -0.42 -10.08
CA HIS A 85 -1.83 -0.61 -11.44
C HIS A 85 -0.29 -0.68 -11.47
N PRO A 86 0.33 -1.62 -12.23
CA PRO A 86 1.79 -1.75 -12.28
C PRO A 86 2.53 -0.47 -12.67
N ASP A 87 1.95 0.31 -13.60
CA ASP A 87 2.54 1.59 -14.03
C ASP A 87 2.53 2.63 -12.92
N ALA A 88 1.45 2.68 -12.12
CA ALA A 88 1.37 3.57 -10.97
C ALA A 88 2.47 3.19 -9.95
N MET A 89 2.64 1.91 -9.64
CA MET A 89 3.67 1.46 -8.68
C MET A 89 5.08 1.75 -9.17
N ARG A 90 5.36 1.54 -10.46
CA ARG A 90 6.65 1.92 -11.06
C ARG A 90 6.91 3.43 -10.95
N THR A 91 5.90 4.25 -11.16
CA THR A 91 6.04 5.71 -11.05
C THR A 91 6.23 6.12 -9.59
N VAL A 92 5.53 5.50 -8.64
CA VAL A 92 5.76 5.67 -7.19
C VAL A 92 7.22 5.41 -6.85
N THR A 93 7.75 4.23 -7.21
CA THR A 93 9.15 3.86 -6.92
C THR A 93 10.16 4.83 -7.54
N ARG A 94 9.91 5.32 -8.75
CA ARG A 94 10.77 6.34 -9.40
C ARG A 94 10.69 7.72 -8.75
N SER A 95 9.65 7.97 -7.99
CA SER A 95 9.36 9.26 -7.35
C SER A 95 9.78 9.33 -5.87
N LEU A 96 10.38 8.28 -5.30
CA LEU A 96 10.76 8.19 -3.89
C LEU A 96 11.62 9.36 -3.40
N LYS A 97 12.45 9.93 -4.28
CA LYS A 97 13.27 11.11 -3.96
C LYS A 97 12.45 12.35 -3.59
N LEU A 98 11.15 12.39 -3.94
CA LEU A 98 10.23 13.45 -3.54
C LEU A 98 9.80 13.33 -2.08
N ILE A 99 10.03 12.18 -1.42
CA ILE A 99 9.79 12.00 0.02
C ILE A 99 10.94 12.62 0.81
N ASN A 100 10.96 13.93 0.83
CA ASN A 100 11.93 14.76 1.54
C ASN A 100 11.42 15.14 2.94
N THR A 101 12.16 15.99 3.66
CA THR A 101 11.77 16.48 4.99
C THR A 101 10.44 17.24 4.95
N GLN A 102 10.23 18.07 3.94
CA GLN A 102 8.99 18.86 3.79
C GLN A 102 7.76 17.94 3.68
N LEU A 103 7.83 16.84 2.91
CA LEU A 103 6.72 15.90 2.82
C LEU A 103 6.48 15.14 4.14
N ARG A 104 7.56 14.75 4.84
CA ARG A 104 7.45 14.08 6.14
C ARG A 104 6.86 14.95 7.24
N GLU A 105 7.03 16.26 7.15
CA GLU A 105 6.48 17.24 8.09
C GLU A 105 5.11 17.80 7.63
N ASN A 106 4.61 17.36 6.48
CA ASN A 106 3.34 17.81 5.94
C ASN A 106 2.16 17.21 6.73
N ASP A 107 1.30 18.04 7.25
CA ASP A 107 0.15 17.65 8.09
C ASP A 107 -0.82 16.73 7.36
N GLU A 108 -1.08 16.97 6.07
CA GLU A 108 -1.97 16.11 5.28
C GLU A 108 -1.36 14.74 5.05
N ALA A 109 -0.08 14.66 4.68
CA ALA A 109 0.62 13.40 4.49
C ALA A 109 0.63 12.57 5.77
N ASN A 110 0.91 13.21 6.92
CA ASN A 110 0.89 12.57 8.23
C ASN A 110 -0.53 12.09 8.61
N ARG A 111 -1.55 12.90 8.37
CA ARG A 111 -2.94 12.52 8.61
C ARG A 111 -3.34 11.30 7.77
N LEU A 112 -3.05 11.32 6.46
CA LEU A 112 -3.33 10.21 5.55
C LEU A 112 -2.60 8.93 5.97
N PHE A 113 -1.32 9.04 6.36
CA PHE A 113 -0.55 7.92 6.86
C PHE A 113 -1.15 7.33 8.14
N MET A 114 -1.54 8.17 9.09
CA MET A 114 -2.20 7.71 10.32
C MET A 114 -3.55 7.05 10.05
N GLU A 115 -4.31 7.54 9.07
CA GLU A 115 -5.56 6.89 8.64
C GLU A 115 -5.30 5.50 8.01
N ILE A 116 -4.21 5.35 7.25
CA ILE A 116 -3.78 4.04 6.72
C ILE A 116 -3.44 3.10 7.88
N LEU A 117 -2.55 3.55 8.77
CA LEU A 117 -1.99 2.75 9.85
C LEU A 117 -3.06 2.26 10.83
N THR A 118 -4.06 3.08 11.11
CA THR A 118 -5.13 2.77 12.08
C THR A 118 -6.39 2.18 11.44
N SER A 119 -6.34 1.76 10.18
CA SER A 119 -7.44 1.09 9.51
C SER A 119 -7.43 -0.42 9.75
N ASP A 120 -8.56 -1.07 9.54
CA ASP A 120 -8.69 -2.52 9.78
C ASP A 120 -7.88 -3.39 8.81
N ASN A 121 -7.49 -2.87 7.65
CA ASN A 121 -6.65 -3.53 6.66
C ASN A 121 -5.29 -2.84 6.46
N ALA A 122 -4.74 -2.26 7.53
CA ALA A 122 -3.47 -1.53 7.51
C ALA A 122 -2.32 -2.37 6.95
N GLU A 123 -2.21 -3.64 7.35
CA GLU A 123 -1.16 -4.57 6.94
C GLU A 123 -1.00 -4.65 5.41
N VAL A 124 -2.10 -4.86 4.69
CA VAL A 124 -2.07 -5.01 3.23
C VAL A 124 -1.48 -3.77 2.56
N VAL A 125 -1.86 -2.60 3.03
CA VAL A 125 -1.41 -1.33 2.47
C VAL A 125 0.03 -1.01 2.89
N LEU A 126 0.40 -1.24 4.15
CA LEU A 126 1.76 -1.05 4.64
C LEU A 126 2.75 -1.95 3.91
N ARG A 127 2.37 -3.21 3.62
CA ARG A 127 3.17 -4.12 2.81
C ARG A 127 3.42 -3.55 1.41
N ARG A 128 2.39 -3.01 0.75
CA ARG A 128 2.54 -2.33 -0.55
C ARG A 128 3.41 -1.08 -0.47
N MET A 129 3.27 -0.29 0.60
CA MET A 129 4.15 0.85 0.85
C MET A 129 5.60 0.42 1.09
N ASN A 130 5.83 -0.72 1.76
CA ASN A 130 7.16 -1.29 1.97
C ASN A 130 7.77 -1.81 0.66
N GLU A 131 7.02 -2.57 -0.12
CA GLU A 131 7.44 -3.08 -1.43
C GLU A 131 7.88 -1.97 -2.38
N THR A 132 7.15 -0.87 -2.42
CA THR A 132 7.50 0.30 -3.25
C THR A 132 8.61 1.17 -2.67
N GLY A 133 8.99 0.95 -1.41
CA GLY A 133 9.97 1.74 -0.68
C GLY A 133 9.41 3.03 -0.03
N VAL A 134 8.12 3.33 -0.23
CA VAL A 134 7.50 4.54 0.34
C VAL A 134 7.54 4.52 1.87
N LEU A 135 7.25 3.38 2.51
CA LEU A 135 7.20 3.28 3.96
C LEU A 135 8.54 3.65 4.60
N GLY A 136 9.65 3.05 4.12
CA GLY A 136 11.00 3.32 4.64
C GLY A 136 11.52 4.72 4.33
N HIS A 137 11.05 5.35 3.24
CA HIS A 137 11.40 6.75 2.94
C HIS A 137 10.58 7.73 3.77
N PHE A 138 9.34 7.41 4.07
CA PHE A 138 8.46 8.26 4.86
C PHE A 138 8.77 8.16 6.35
N ILE A 139 8.84 6.93 6.90
CA ILE A 139 9.22 6.65 8.29
C ILE A 139 10.69 6.26 8.35
N ARG A 140 11.56 7.20 8.69
CA ARG A 140 13.03 6.99 8.70
C ARG A 140 13.47 5.86 9.63
N ALA A 141 12.82 5.70 10.77
CA ALA A 141 13.13 4.63 11.71
C ALA A 141 12.90 3.27 11.06
N PHE A 142 11.75 3.10 10.41
CA PHE A 142 11.41 1.91 9.65
C PHE A 142 12.38 1.66 8.48
N GLY A 143 12.80 2.73 7.79
CA GLY A 143 13.77 2.63 6.69
C GLY A 143 15.11 2.02 7.09
N LYS A 144 15.50 2.14 8.37
CA LYS A 144 16.74 1.55 8.88
C LYS A 144 16.65 0.03 9.07
N ILE A 145 15.45 -0.51 9.24
CA ILE A 145 15.22 -1.94 9.47
C ILE A 145 14.78 -2.69 8.20
N VAL A 146 14.53 -1.98 7.10
CA VAL A 146 14.13 -2.59 5.82
C VAL A 146 15.17 -3.59 5.37
N SER A 147 14.74 -4.82 5.10
CA SER A 147 15.59 -5.94 4.65
C SER A 147 16.66 -6.37 5.66
N MET A 148 16.60 -5.91 6.90
CA MET A 148 17.47 -6.45 7.97
C MET A 148 17.02 -7.88 8.30
N MET A 149 17.94 -8.82 8.15
CA MET A 149 17.74 -10.18 8.61
C MET A 149 18.40 -10.36 9.99
N GLN A 150 17.63 -10.78 10.97
CA GLN A 150 18.23 -11.33 12.19
C GLN A 150 18.60 -12.79 11.89
N PHE A 151 19.90 -13.08 11.84
CA PHE A 151 20.42 -14.44 11.72
C PHE A 151 20.19 -15.22 13.01
N ASN A 152 18.93 -15.61 13.25
CA ASN A 152 18.56 -16.45 14.35
C ASN A 152 17.68 -17.59 13.81
N MET A 153 17.91 -18.82 14.25
CA MET A 153 17.20 -20.01 13.79
C MET A 153 15.68 -19.98 13.98
N TYR A 154 15.18 -18.97 14.70
CA TYR A 154 13.77 -18.82 15.05
C TYR A 154 13.03 -17.73 14.26
N HIS A 155 13.72 -16.96 13.40
CA HIS A 155 13.09 -15.87 12.66
C HIS A 155 13.03 -16.18 11.16
N HIS A 156 11.81 -16.38 10.65
CA HIS A 156 11.56 -16.65 9.22
C HIS A 156 11.33 -15.37 8.41
N TYR A 157 11.23 -14.21 9.07
CA TYR A 157 10.89 -12.93 8.46
C TYR A 157 12.00 -11.90 8.67
N THR A 158 12.10 -10.94 7.75
CA THR A 158 12.90 -9.73 7.95
C THR A 158 12.25 -8.85 9.01
N VAL A 159 13.02 -7.96 9.64
CA VAL A 159 12.54 -7.12 10.75
C VAL A 159 11.39 -6.21 10.31
N ASP A 160 11.47 -5.66 9.09
CA ASP A 160 10.42 -4.84 8.50
C ASP A 160 9.12 -5.63 8.28
N GLU A 161 9.20 -6.86 7.75
CA GLU A 161 8.02 -7.71 7.58
C GLU A 161 7.42 -8.12 8.93
N HIS A 162 8.27 -8.41 9.92
CA HIS A 162 7.81 -8.70 11.28
C HIS A 162 7.05 -7.52 11.90
N SER A 163 7.55 -6.29 11.75
CA SER A 163 6.86 -5.08 12.21
C SER A 163 5.47 -4.94 11.57
N ILE A 164 5.36 -5.17 10.26
CA ILE A 164 4.06 -5.14 9.56
C ILE A 164 3.11 -6.22 10.08
N GLN A 165 3.62 -7.42 10.35
CA GLN A 165 2.81 -8.51 10.94
C GLN A 165 2.35 -8.18 12.36
N CYS A 166 3.16 -7.48 13.16
CA CYS A 166 2.72 -7.01 14.47
C CYS A 166 1.54 -6.03 14.37
N VAL A 167 1.51 -5.18 13.33
CA VAL A 167 0.33 -4.32 13.05
C VAL A 167 -0.90 -5.16 12.73
N ALA A 168 -0.75 -6.23 11.95
CA ALA A 168 -1.86 -7.16 11.66
C ALA A 168 -2.38 -7.83 12.94
N ALA A 169 -1.47 -8.37 13.76
CA ALA A 169 -1.83 -9.03 15.01
C ALA A 169 -2.56 -8.07 15.98
N LEU A 170 -2.11 -6.82 16.09
CA LEU A 170 -2.81 -5.80 16.88
C LEU A 170 -4.23 -5.56 16.38
N SER A 171 -4.43 -5.52 15.06
CA SER A 171 -5.75 -5.36 14.45
C SER A 171 -6.67 -6.56 14.73
N GLU A 172 -6.14 -7.78 14.65
CA GLU A 172 -6.86 -9.02 15.00
C GLU A 172 -7.29 -9.03 16.48
N ILE A 173 -6.39 -8.67 17.40
CA ILE A 173 -6.67 -8.57 18.82
C ILE A 173 -7.79 -7.55 19.08
N GLU A 174 -7.73 -6.40 18.41
CA GLU A 174 -8.73 -5.33 18.56
C GLU A 174 -10.11 -5.75 18.06
N ARG A 175 -10.17 -6.50 16.95
CA ARG A 175 -11.42 -7.11 16.45
C ARG A 175 -11.93 -8.24 17.35
N GLY A 176 -11.10 -8.72 18.27
CA GLY A 176 -11.43 -9.80 19.20
C GLY A 176 -11.29 -11.20 18.60
N GLU A 177 -10.59 -11.33 17.49
CA GLU A 177 -10.29 -12.61 16.83
C GLU A 177 -9.36 -13.49 17.67
N GLN A 178 -8.62 -12.88 18.60
CA GLN A 178 -7.69 -13.53 19.53
C GLN A 178 -8.23 -13.59 20.97
N LEU A 179 -9.56 -13.53 21.15
CA LEU A 179 -10.17 -13.43 22.48
C LEU A 179 -9.90 -14.69 23.32
N ASP A 180 -9.90 -15.87 22.72
CA ASP A 180 -9.70 -17.15 23.41
C ASP A 180 -8.24 -17.33 23.83
N ASP A 181 -7.29 -16.94 22.98
CA ASP A 181 -5.86 -17.08 23.25
C ASP A 181 -5.30 -15.93 24.12
N LEU A 182 -5.81 -14.71 23.92
CA LEU A 182 -5.34 -13.48 24.56
C LEU A 182 -6.46 -12.69 25.23
N PRO A 183 -7.21 -13.26 26.22
CA PRO A 183 -8.43 -12.64 26.75
C PRO A 183 -8.16 -11.31 27.48
N THR A 184 -7.04 -11.19 28.16
CA THR A 184 -6.69 -9.97 28.91
C THR A 184 -6.33 -8.84 27.96
N VAL A 185 -5.47 -9.10 26.97
CA VAL A 185 -5.04 -8.10 25.99
C VAL A 185 -6.22 -7.65 25.13
N SER A 186 -7.04 -8.58 24.65
CA SER A 186 -8.25 -8.28 23.87
C SER A 186 -9.24 -7.41 24.64
N ARG A 187 -9.36 -7.62 25.96
CA ARG A 187 -10.21 -6.81 26.83
C ARG A 187 -9.67 -5.40 27.03
N ILE A 188 -8.35 -5.26 27.17
CA ILE A 188 -7.68 -3.96 27.25
C ILE A 188 -7.84 -3.22 25.91
N MET A 189 -7.61 -3.88 24.79
CA MET A 189 -7.72 -3.29 23.45
C MET A 189 -9.14 -2.85 23.07
N LYS A 190 -10.17 -3.53 23.56
CA LYS A 190 -11.59 -3.11 23.44
C LYS A 190 -11.92 -1.84 24.24
N GLY A 191 -11.06 -1.44 25.17
CA GLY A 191 -11.16 -0.16 25.86
C GLY A 191 -10.95 1.02 24.91
N LYS A 192 -11.24 2.25 25.37
CA LYS A 192 -10.99 3.48 24.60
C LYS A 192 -9.50 3.78 24.52
N ILE A 193 -8.73 2.92 23.83
CA ILE A 193 -7.31 3.13 23.63
C ILE A 193 -7.10 3.95 22.36
N ASN A 194 -6.18 4.90 22.42
CA ASN A 194 -5.80 5.66 21.23
C ASN A 194 -4.95 4.76 20.31
N ARG A 195 -5.54 4.27 19.23
CA ARG A 195 -4.87 3.43 18.22
C ARG A 195 -3.50 4.00 17.79
N ARG A 196 -3.37 5.31 17.66
CA ARG A 196 -2.11 5.97 17.25
C ARG A 196 -0.96 5.66 18.19
N VAL A 197 -1.25 5.63 19.51
CA VAL A 197 -0.23 5.38 20.55
C VAL A 197 0.26 3.93 20.53
N ILE A 198 -0.56 2.99 20.07
CA ILE A 198 -0.20 1.57 20.03
C ILE A 198 0.41 1.19 18.69
N TYR A 199 -0.17 1.62 17.58
CA TYR A 199 0.23 1.18 16.25
C TYR A 199 1.53 1.85 15.75
N LEU A 200 1.73 3.14 16.06
CA LEU A 200 2.91 3.85 15.57
C LEU A 200 4.25 3.35 16.16
N PRO A 201 4.36 3.00 17.45
CA PRO A 201 5.62 2.48 17.99
C PRO A 201 6.01 1.08 17.49
N VAL A 202 5.09 0.35 16.88
CA VAL A 202 5.35 -1.00 16.33
C VAL A 202 6.06 -0.93 14.98
N LEU A 203 5.96 0.19 14.28
CA LEU A 203 6.66 0.47 13.03
C LEU A 203 8.05 1.08 13.28
#